data_c447bbd5507d0ce9368e6d07fcd7a5eb
#
_entry.id   c447bbd5507d0ce9368e6d07fcd7a5eb
#
_cell.length_a   1.000
_cell.length_b   1.000
_cell.length_c   1.000
_cell.angle_alpha   90.00
_cell.angle_beta   90.00
_cell.angle_gamma   90.00
#
_symmetry.space_group_name_H-M   'P 1'
#
loop_
_entity.id
_entity.type
_entity.pdbx_description
1 polymer ?
#
loop_
_entity_poly.entity_id
_entity_poly.type
_entity_poly.pdbx_seq_one_letter_code
_entity_poly.pdbx_strand_id
1 'polypeptide(L)'
;MKLILENWRKYLKEGAENSSLHIFFDMDGVLVDLVTTLANKMNKNLSLEPDEVHAGNKKGIKVLRKLKVLVTEVTPQQLEDITIKKDAGEERTPEERAINNYVYVLLGDKTGQIWLDMEVAPGAQEMIDAAKEKGNIYVLSSPVGPVSVEKKKEWLDHHFEGEPFVDKIFSSEKGEALAATGIVDKGETAILIDDRLKYIEQFKAVGGQVIHHYPPATPEAVSNTLAALGSYNETTP
;
A
#
# COMPACT_ATOMS: atom_id res chain seq x y z
N MET A 1 13.04 8.16 15.51
CA MET A 1 12.59 6.82 15.88
C MET A 1 12.13 6.70 17.34
N LYS A 2 12.97 7.04 18.34
CA LYS A 2 12.61 6.89 19.77
C LYS A 2 11.34 7.64 20.19
N LEU A 3 11.12 8.87 19.71
CA LEU A 3 9.96 9.70 20.06
C LEU A 3 8.65 9.14 19.46
N ILE A 4 8.70 8.52 18.29
CA ILE A 4 7.54 7.86 17.65
C ILE A 4 7.13 6.64 18.47
N LEU A 5 8.11 5.86 18.94
CA LEU A 5 7.90 4.67 19.78
C LEU A 5 7.33 5.02 21.18
N GLU A 6 7.75 6.15 21.76
CA GLU A 6 7.23 6.58 23.09
C GLU A 6 5.79 7.09 23.00
N ASN A 7 5.43 7.83 21.94
CA ASN A 7 4.06 8.23 21.68
C ASN A 7 3.15 7.02 21.42
N TRP A 8 3.66 6.04 20.68
CA TRP A 8 2.97 4.79 20.39
C TRP A 8 2.61 4.00 21.65
N ARG A 9 3.59 3.82 22.56
CA ARG A 9 3.37 3.14 23.86
C ARG A 9 2.36 3.86 24.74
N LYS A 10 2.28 5.20 24.63
CA LYS A 10 1.31 6.00 25.37
C LYS A 10 -0.09 5.83 24.78
N TYR A 11 -0.22 5.84 23.46
CA TYR A 11 -1.51 5.69 22.75
C TYR A 11 -2.14 4.31 22.98
N LEU A 12 -1.35 3.24 22.92
CA LEU A 12 -1.82 1.88 23.22
C LEU A 12 -2.25 1.69 24.69
N LYS A 13 -1.80 2.56 25.60
CA LYS A 13 -2.22 2.52 27.00
C LYS A 13 -3.54 3.25 27.28
N GLU A 14 -3.91 4.21 26.46
CA GLU A 14 -4.99 5.15 26.78
C GLU A 14 -6.27 4.96 25.95
N GLY A 15 -6.26 4.18 24.85
CA GLY A 15 -7.37 4.17 23.89
C GLY A 15 -7.81 2.85 23.30
N ALA A 16 -7.13 1.75 23.54
CA ALA A 16 -7.57 0.44 23.02
C ALA A 16 -8.64 -0.14 23.95
N GLU A 17 -9.90 -0.01 23.58
CA GLU A 17 -10.93 -0.89 24.10
C GLU A 17 -10.49 -2.35 23.85
N ASN A 18 -10.43 -3.14 24.88
CA ASN A 18 -10.18 -4.58 25.13
C ASN A 18 -10.17 -5.59 23.96
N SER A 19 -9.90 -5.22 22.72
CA SER A 19 -9.76 -6.17 21.62
C SER A 19 -8.31 -6.69 21.55
N SER A 20 -8.14 -8.00 21.66
CA SER A 20 -6.86 -8.71 21.48
C SER A 20 -6.50 -8.88 19.98
N LEU A 21 -7.31 -8.37 19.07
CA LEU A 21 -7.12 -8.48 17.62
C LEU A 21 -6.76 -7.13 16.99
N HIS A 22 -5.66 -7.10 16.23
CA HIS A 22 -5.12 -5.93 15.56
C HIS A 22 -4.96 -6.22 14.08
N ILE A 23 -5.64 -5.46 13.22
CA ILE A 23 -5.70 -5.68 11.78
C ILE A 23 -5.00 -4.53 11.07
N PHE A 24 -3.96 -4.85 10.31
CA PHE A 24 -3.14 -3.91 9.57
C PHE A 24 -3.47 -4.02 8.08
N PHE A 25 -3.84 -2.92 7.48
CA PHE A 25 -4.06 -2.82 6.03
C PHE A 25 -2.83 -2.22 5.35
N ASP A 26 -2.31 -2.87 4.31
CA ASP A 26 -1.52 -2.11 3.34
C ASP A 26 -2.42 -1.09 2.63
N MET A 27 -1.81 -0.08 2.07
CA MET A 27 -2.54 0.93 1.32
C MET A 27 -2.54 0.61 -0.17
N ASP A 28 -1.35 0.46 -0.78
CA ASP A 28 -1.18 0.30 -2.21
C ASP A 28 -1.61 -1.11 -2.65
N GLY A 29 -2.62 -1.22 -3.50
CA GLY A 29 -3.16 -2.52 -3.96
C GLY A 29 -4.21 -3.14 -3.02
N VAL A 30 -4.47 -2.56 -1.84
CA VAL A 30 -5.48 -3.02 -0.89
C VAL A 30 -6.56 -1.96 -0.64
N LEU A 31 -6.18 -0.78 -0.19
CA LEU A 31 -7.09 0.35 0.04
C LEU A 31 -7.19 1.28 -1.17
N VAL A 32 -6.15 1.34 -1.99
CA VAL A 32 -6.10 2.16 -3.21
C VAL A 32 -5.77 1.32 -4.43
N ASP A 33 -6.39 1.66 -5.55
CA ASP A 33 -6.08 1.08 -6.87
C ASP A 33 -4.89 1.83 -7.51
N LEU A 34 -3.70 1.57 -6.97
CA LEU A 34 -2.47 2.23 -7.45
C LEU A 34 -2.14 1.88 -8.89
N VAL A 35 -2.33 0.62 -9.30
CA VAL A 35 -1.91 0.17 -10.64
C VAL A 35 -2.79 0.77 -11.73
N THR A 36 -4.11 0.86 -11.54
CA THR A 36 -5.01 1.53 -12.47
C THR A 36 -4.71 3.02 -12.55
N THR A 37 -4.50 3.69 -11.41
CA THR A 37 -4.13 5.10 -11.37
C THR A 37 -2.82 5.37 -12.13
N LEU A 38 -1.80 4.53 -11.92
CA LEU A 38 -0.51 4.64 -12.63
C LEU A 38 -0.66 4.39 -14.14
N ALA A 39 -1.40 3.35 -14.54
CA ALA A 39 -1.63 3.04 -15.95
C ALA A 39 -2.34 4.20 -16.67
N ASN A 40 -3.41 4.73 -16.07
CA ASN A 40 -4.15 5.87 -16.61
C ASN A 40 -3.27 7.12 -16.74
N LYS A 41 -2.48 7.42 -15.71
CA LYS A 41 -1.53 8.55 -15.75
C LYS A 41 -0.46 8.39 -16.80
N MET A 42 0.09 7.16 -16.95
CA MET A 42 1.09 6.85 -17.95
C MET A 42 0.53 6.99 -19.36
N ASN A 43 -0.64 6.43 -19.62
CA ASN A 43 -1.30 6.51 -20.93
C ASN A 43 -1.63 7.96 -21.32
N LYS A 44 -2.13 8.77 -20.37
CA LYS A 44 -2.31 10.20 -20.58
C LYS A 44 -0.98 10.88 -20.94
N ASN A 45 0.10 10.58 -20.24
CA ASN A 45 1.41 11.20 -20.48
C ASN A 45 2.05 10.71 -21.80
N LEU A 46 1.76 9.48 -22.25
CA LEU A 46 2.19 8.98 -23.56
C LEU A 46 1.58 9.76 -24.72
N SER A 47 0.40 10.36 -24.56
CA SER A 47 -0.24 11.20 -25.59
C SER A 47 0.26 12.64 -25.64
N LEU A 48 1.02 13.11 -24.63
CA LEU A 48 1.49 14.48 -24.48
C LEU A 48 2.99 14.63 -24.82
N GLU A 49 3.44 15.85 -25.06
CA GLU A 49 4.88 16.09 -25.24
C GLU A 49 5.63 15.99 -23.89
N PRO A 50 6.80 15.29 -23.85
CA PRO A 50 7.54 15.08 -22.61
C PRO A 50 7.94 16.35 -21.86
N ASP A 51 8.21 17.42 -22.60
CA ASP A 51 8.59 18.71 -22.03
C ASP A 51 7.39 19.44 -21.40
N GLU A 52 6.18 19.18 -21.87
CA GLU A 52 4.92 19.68 -21.27
C GLU A 52 4.60 18.93 -19.98
N VAL A 53 4.73 17.59 -20.01
CA VAL A 53 4.43 16.72 -18.85
C VAL A 53 5.41 16.97 -17.69
N HIS A 54 6.68 17.15 -18.01
CA HIS A 54 7.77 17.22 -17.03
C HIS A 54 8.56 18.54 -17.13
N ALA A 55 7.86 19.68 -17.25
CA ALA A 55 8.50 20.98 -17.34
C ALA A 55 9.56 21.18 -16.23
N GLY A 56 10.80 21.42 -16.63
CA GLY A 56 11.93 21.59 -15.70
C GLY A 56 12.51 20.31 -15.09
N ASN A 57 11.88 19.15 -15.29
CA ASN A 57 12.39 17.84 -14.80
C ASN A 57 13.11 17.07 -15.93
N LYS A 58 14.40 17.34 -16.14
CA LYS A 58 15.22 16.70 -17.19
C LYS A 58 15.21 15.17 -17.10
N LYS A 59 15.17 14.60 -15.89
CA LYS A 59 15.12 13.14 -15.70
C LYS A 59 13.78 12.59 -16.17
N GLY A 60 12.67 13.21 -15.79
CA GLY A 60 11.33 12.82 -16.21
C GLY A 60 11.16 12.87 -17.72
N ILE A 61 11.59 13.99 -18.37
CA ILE A 61 11.59 14.16 -19.83
C ILE A 61 12.34 13.01 -20.51
N LYS A 62 13.57 12.70 -20.06
CA LYS A 62 14.39 11.64 -20.66
C LYS A 62 13.73 10.27 -20.54
N VAL A 63 13.16 9.96 -19.37
CA VAL A 63 12.51 8.65 -19.13
C VAL A 63 11.24 8.53 -19.96
N LEU A 64 10.40 9.56 -20.02
CA LEU A 64 9.17 9.55 -20.85
C LEU A 64 9.48 9.44 -22.34
N ARG A 65 10.49 10.15 -22.85
CA ARG A 65 10.93 9.99 -24.25
C ARG A 65 11.32 8.56 -24.57
N LYS A 66 12.07 7.90 -23.68
CA LYS A 66 12.43 6.50 -23.86
C LYS A 66 11.22 5.57 -23.80
N LEU A 67 10.27 5.83 -22.92
CA LEU A 67 9.04 5.04 -22.81
C LEU A 67 8.22 5.14 -24.10
N LYS A 68 7.99 6.35 -24.64
CA LYS A 68 7.24 6.58 -25.89
C LYS A 68 7.81 5.85 -27.11
N VAL A 69 9.10 5.53 -27.14
CA VAL A 69 9.73 4.76 -28.22
C VAL A 69 9.41 3.26 -28.12
N LEU A 70 9.21 2.76 -26.90
CA LEU A 70 9.10 1.33 -26.62
C LEU A 70 7.66 0.88 -26.38
N VAL A 71 6.79 1.80 -25.93
CA VAL A 71 5.47 1.48 -25.41
C VAL A 71 4.44 2.47 -25.95
N THR A 72 3.33 1.97 -26.45
CA THR A 72 2.20 2.78 -26.93
C THR A 72 1.07 2.86 -25.91
N GLU A 73 0.95 1.85 -25.06
CA GLU A 73 -0.06 1.77 -24.00
C GLU A 73 0.48 0.95 -22.83
N VAL A 74 0.02 1.23 -21.63
CA VAL A 74 0.32 0.49 -20.40
C VAL A 74 -0.99 0.05 -19.77
N THR A 75 -1.09 -1.24 -19.43
CA THR A 75 -2.26 -1.80 -18.72
C THR A 75 -1.96 -1.99 -17.23
N PRO A 76 -2.98 -1.98 -16.36
CA PRO A 76 -2.82 -2.35 -14.95
C PRO A 76 -2.15 -3.70 -14.78
N GLN A 77 -2.55 -4.71 -15.57
CA GLN A 77 -1.96 -6.06 -15.51
C GLN A 77 -0.46 -6.07 -15.81
N GLN A 78 0.00 -5.28 -16.78
CA GLN A 78 1.44 -5.16 -17.07
C GLN A 78 2.22 -4.60 -15.87
N LEU A 79 1.65 -3.64 -15.13
CA LEU A 79 2.29 -3.07 -13.94
C LEU A 79 2.38 -4.09 -12.82
N GLU A 80 1.35 -4.90 -12.63
CA GLU A 80 1.33 -6.02 -11.69
C GLU A 80 2.42 -7.06 -12.04
N ASP A 81 2.42 -7.54 -13.28
CA ASP A 81 3.39 -8.54 -13.77
C ASP A 81 4.84 -8.05 -13.58
N ILE A 82 5.10 -6.75 -13.86
CA ILE A 82 6.41 -6.12 -13.66
C ILE A 82 6.78 -6.10 -12.18
N THR A 83 5.82 -5.85 -11.30
CA THR A 83 6.03 -5.83 -9.86
C THR A 83 6.35 -7.23 -9.34
N ILE A 84 5.60 -8.25 -9.75
CA ILE A 84 5.82 -9.66 -9.40
C ILE A 84 7.21 -10.11 -9.85
N LYS A 85 7.57 -9.89 -11.12
CA LYS A 85 8.91 -10.22 -11.65
C LYS A 85 10.03 -9.52 -10.89
N LYS A 86 9.82 -8.25 -10.54
CA LYS A 86 10.80 -7.48 -9.76
C LYS A 86 11.03 -8.08 -8.38
N ASP A 87 9.96 -8.45 -7.68
CA ASP A 87 10.03 -9.03 -6.34
C ASP A 87 10.62 -10.44 -6.35
N ALA A 88 10.37 -11.21 -7.42
CA ALA A 88 10.99 -12.51 -7.68
C ALA A 88 12.45 -12.42 -8.14
N GLY A 89 12.99 -11.23 -8.42
CA GLY A 89 14.35 -11.06 -8.97
C GLY A 89 14.49 -11.51 -10.43
N GLU A 90 13.37 -11.65 -11.16
CA GLU A 90 13.35 -12.10 -12.54
C GLU A 90 13.84 -11.02 -13.52
N GLU A 91 14.38 -11.48 -14.67
CA GLU A 91 14.81 -10.57 -15.71
C GLU A 91 13.60 -9.91 -16.41
N ARG A 92 13.72 -8.59 -16.63
CA ARG A 92 12.68 -7.76 -17.27
C ARG A 92 13.11 -7.34 -18.66
N THR A 93 12.16 -7.30 -19.59
CA THR A 93 12.39 -6.80 -20.96
C THR A 93 12.77 -5.31 -20.96
N PRO A 94 13.29 -4.78 -22.10
CA PRO A 94 13.55 -3.33 -22.22
C PRO A 94 12.30 -2.48 -21.99
N GLU A 95 11.13 -2.94 -22.46
CA GLU A 95 9.83 -2.31 -22.29
C GLU A 95 9.44 -2.28 -20.81
N GLU A 96 9.48 -3.42 -20.13
CA GLU A 96 9.16 -3.55 -18.71
C GLU A 96 10.08 -2.67 -17.84
N ARG A 97 11.37 -2.61 -18.19
CA ARG A 97 12.31 -1.69 -17.52
C ARG A 97 11.97 -0.23 -17.75
N ALA A 98 11.53 0.13 -18.97
CA ALA A 98 11.12 1.50 -19.28
C ALA A 98 9.86 1.91 -18.51
N ILE A 99 8.85 1.03 -18.47
CA ILE A 99 7.62 1.19 -17.68
C ILE A 99 7.97 1.38 -16.19
N ASN A 100 8.71 0.46 -15.60
CA ASN A 100 9.10 0.52 -14.20
C ASN A 100 9.89 1.80 -13.85
N ASN A 101 10.79 2.24 -14.71
CA ASN A 101 11.52 3.49 -14.51
C ASN A 101 10.60 4.71 -14.52
N TYR A 102 9.55 4.69 -15.35
CA TYR A 102 8.58 5.78 -15.41
C TYR A 102 7.63 5.77 -14.19
N VAL A 103 7.26 4.60 -13.69
CA VAL A 103 6.56 4.49 -12.39
C VAL A 103 7.33 5.25 -11.30
N TYR A 104 8.64 5.04 -11.19
CA TYR A 104 9.44 5.77 -10.19
C TYR A 104 9.56 7.29 -10.45
N VAL A 105 9.41 7.74 -11.70
CA VAL A 105 9.32 9.19 -11.99
C VAL A 105 8.00 9.75 -11.47
N LEU A 106 6.89 9.03 -11.64
CA LEU A 106 5.58 9.45 -11.16
C LEU A 106 5.49 9.42 -9.63
N LEU A 107 5.91 8.31 -9.01
CA LEU A 107 5.86 8.15 -7.55
C LEU A 107 6.82 9.07 -6.81
N GLY A 108 7.94 9.43 -7.44
CA GLY A 108 8.95 10.34 -6.89
C GLY A 108 8.74 11.82 -7.25
N ASP A 109 7.60 12.18 -7.82
CA ASP A 109 7.28 13.57 -8.10
C ASP A 109 7.15 14.39 -6.80
N LYS A 110 7.81 15.54 -6.79
CA LYS A 110 7.89 16.40 -5.61
C LYS A 110 6.56 17.01 -5.19
N THR A 111 5.60 17.09 -6.10
CA THR A 111 4.25 17.58 -5.78
C THR A 111 3.45 16.54 -4.99
N GLY A 112 3.78 15.27 -5.16
CA GLY A 112 3.04 14.15 -4.57
C GLY A 112 1.62 14.01 -5.11
N GLN A 113 1.27 14.70 -6.20
CA GLN A 113 -0.09 14.72 -6.73
C GLN A 113 -0.60 13.31 -7.09
N ILE A 114 0.27 12.43 -7.56
CA ILE A 114 -0.10 11.03 -7.87
C ILE A 114 -0.74 10.32 -6.67
N TRP A 115 -0.29 10.62 -5.46
CA TRP A 115 -0.81 10.01 -4.24
C TRP A 115 -2.20 10.52 -3.85
N LEU A 116 -2.56 11.74 -4.26
CA LEU A 116 -3.88 12.32 -4.07
C LEU A 116 -4.86 11.93 -5.19
N ASP A 117 -4.34 11.64 -6.39
CA ASP A 117 -5.12 11.23 -7.56
C ASP A 117 -5.55 9.74 -7.49
N MET A 118 -5.12 8.98 -6.48
CA MET A 118 -5.48 7.56 -6.36
C MET A 118 -6.96 7.37 -6.08
N GLU A 119 -7.54 6.36 -6.71
CA GLU A 119 -8.92 5.94 -6.45
C GLU A 119 -8.97 4.93 -5.30
N VAL A 120 -10.06 4.95 -4.55
CA VAL A 120 -10.32 3.91 -3.53
C VAL A 120 -10.47 2.56 -4.24
N ALA A 121 -9.77 1.55 -3.76
CA ALA A 121 -9.87 0.21 -4.32
C ALA A 121 -11.30 -0.35 -4.13
N PRO A 122 -11.84 -1.09 -5.12
CA PRO A 122 -13.12 -1.76 -4.97
C PRO A 122 -13.16 -2.62 -3.70
N GLY A 123 -14.20 -2.46 -2.88
CA GLY A 123 -14.39 -3.20 -1.64
C GLY A 123 -13.52 -2.76 -0.45
N ALA A 124 -12.70 -1.73 -0.58
CA ALA A 124 -11.86 -1.25 0.53
C ALA A 124 -12.70 -0.84 1.74
N GLN A 125 -13.80 -0.12 1.54
CA GLN A 125 -14.70 0.27 2.62
C GLN A 125 -15.34 -0.94 3.30
N GLU A 126 -15.78 -1.93 2.52
CA GLU A 126 -16.37 -3.17 3.04
C GLU A 126 -15.37 -3.95 3.91
N MET A 127 -14.10 -4.01 3.50
CA MET A 127 -13.04 -4.66 4.27
C MET A 127 -12.75 -3.92 5.57
N ILE A 128 -12.72 -2.58 5.54
CA ILE A 128 -12.55 -1.74 6.73
C ILE A 128 -13.69 -1.96 7.72
N ASP A 129 -14.93 -1.94 7.25
CA ASP A 129 -16.11 -2.09 8.10
C ASP A 129 -16.12 -3.48 8.75
N ALA A 130 -15.86 -4.53 7.99
CA ALA A 130 -15.75 -5.90 8.50
C ALA A 130 -14.61 -6.06 9.52
N ALA A 131 -13.48 -5.38 9.32
CA ALA A 131 -12.35 -5.43 10.24
C ALA A 131 -12.63 -4.66 11.55
N LYS A 132 -13.33 -3.51 11.48
CA LYS A 132 -13.73 -2.72 12.66
C LYS A 132 -14.63 -3.50 13.61
N GLU A 133 -15.49 -4.37 13.09
CA GLU A 133 -16.34 -5.24 13.90
C GLU A 133 -15.55 -6.29 14.69
N LYS A 134 -14.29 -6.54 14.32
CA LYS A 134 -13.45 -7.59 14.90
C LYS A 134 -12.37 -7.07 15.83
N GLY A 135 -11.83 -5.88 15.57
CA GLY A 135 -10.70 -5.39 16.34
C GLY A 135 -10.22 -4.01 15.98
N ASN A 136 -9.06 -3.69 16.49
CA ASN A 136 -8.37 -2.43 16.23
C ASN A 136 -7.79 -2.45 14.81
N ILE A 137 -8.05 -1.42 14.01
CA ILE A 137 -7.56 -1.34 12.64
C ILE A 137 -6.47 -0.28 12.47
N TYR A 138 -5.49 -0.59 11.65
CA TYR A 138 -4.30 0.22 11.38
C TYR A 138 -4.03 0.27 9.88
N VAL A 139 -3.35 1.32 9.44
CA VAL A 139 -2.68 1.33 8.13
C VAL A 139 -1.19 1.03 8.35
N LEU A 140 -0.62 0.11 7.55
CA LEU A 140 0.81 -0.18 7.52
C LEU A 140 1.31 -0.21 6.08
N SER A 141 1.77 0.93 5.57
CA SER A 141 2.13 1.11 4.17
C SER A 141 3.60 1.45 3.97
N SER A 142 4.16 0.99 2.84
CA SER A 142 5.55 1.29 2.47
C SER A 142 5.64 2.65 1.77
N PRO A 143 6.46 3.60 2.29
CA PRO A 143 6.61 4.92 1.67
C PRO A 143 7.65 4.92 0.54
N VAL A 144 7.47 5.81 -0.44
CA VAL A 144 8.46 6.12 -1.49
C VAL A 144 9.27 7.39 -1.13
N GLY A 145 9.16 7.86 0.10
CA GLY A 145 9.85 9.04 0.60
C GLY A 145 8.93 9.95 1.42
N PRO A 146 9.44 11.05 1.97
CA PRO A 146 8.67 11.90 2.89
C PRO A 146 7.37 12.46 2.30
N VAL A 147 7.41 12.88 1.04
CA VAL A 147 6.23 13.43 0.34
C VAL A 147 5.12 12.38 0.21
N SER A 148 5.48 11.12 -0.07
CA SER A 148 4.47 10.05 -0.14
C SER A 148 3.80 9.79 1.21
N VAL A 149 4.53 9.90 2.32
CA VAL A 149 3.97 9.75 3.68
C VAL A 149 2.93 10.84 3.95
N GLU A 150 3.29 12.10 3.67
CA GLU A 150 2.40 13.24 3.87
C GLU A 150 1.11 13.09 3.04
N LYS A 151 1.27 12.82 1.74
CA LYS A 151 0.14 12.73 0.82
C LYS A 151 -0.72 11.49 1.02
N LYS A 152 -0.15 10.36 1.40
CA LYS A 152 -0.91 9.16 1.79
C LYS A 152 -1.75 9.40 3.05
N LYS A 153 -1.24 10.15 4.04
CA LYS A 153 -2.03 10.55 5.19
C LYS A 153 -3.20 11.44 4.80
N GLU A 154 -2.93 12.51 4.02
CA GLU A 154 -3.94 13.42 3.49
C GLU A 154 -5.02 12.66 2.72
N TRP A 155 -4.63 11.70 1.89
CA TRP A 155 -5.55 10.86 1.12
C TRP A 155 -6.44 10.00 2.03
N LEU A 156 -5.84 9.33 3.04
CA LEU A 156 -6.59 8.50 4.00
C LEU A 156 -7.60 9.33 4.79
N ASP A 157 -7.20 10.53 5.23
CA ASP A 157 -8.07 11.44 5.99
C ASP A 157 -9.23 11.96 5.15
N HIS A 158 -9.03 12.10 3.82
CA HIS A 158 -10.07 12.54 2.89
C HIS A 158 -11.07 11.44 2.51
N HIS A 159 -10.59 10.20 2.33
CA HIS A 159 -11.42 9.12 1.78
C HIS A 159 -12.10 8.24 2.85
N PHE A 160 -11.54 8.20 4.06
CA PHE A 160 -12.11 7.41 5.16
C PHE A 160 -12.50 8.33 6.32
N GLU A 161 -13.73 8.82 6.27
CA GLU A 161 -14.26 9.73 7.28
C GLU A 161 -14.34 9.08 8.68
N GLY A 162 -14.24 9.91 9.72
CA GLY A 162 -14.35 9.48 11.11
C GLY A 162 -13.12 8.76 11.66
N GLU A 163 -11.97 8.87 10.99
CA GLU A 163 -10.68 8.31 11.44
C GLU A 163 -10.80 6.85 11.91
N PRO A 164 -11.16 5.91 11.01
CA PRO A 164 -11.39 4.53 11.42
C PRO A 164 -10.12 3.82 11.94
N PHE A 165 -8.94 4.35 11.61
CA PHE A 165 -7.66 3.74 11.94
C PHE A 165 -7.12 4.25 13.27
N VAL A 166 -6.73 3.34 14.16
CA VAL A 166 -6.04 3.65 15.43
C VAL A 166 -4.71 4.37 15.16
N ASP A 167 -3.98 3.95 14.13
CA ASP A 167 -2.77 4.62 13.67
C ASP A 167 -2.46 4.35 12.20
N LYS A 168 -1.63 5.22 11.59
CA LYS A 168 -1.17 5.18 10.21
C LYS A 168 0.35 5.09 10.20
N ILE A 169 0.88 3.87 10.02
CA ILE A 169 2.30 3.53 10.10
C ILE A 169 2.89 3.46 8.70
N PHE A 170 4.03 4.10 8.50
CA PHE A 170 4.73 4.10 7.21
C PHE A 170 6.13 3.51 7.37
N SER A 171 6.30 2.27 6.91
CA SER A 171 7.56 1.52 6.96
C SER A 171 7.70 0.55 5.79
N SER A 172 8.89 0.47 5.19
CA SER A 172 9.26 -0.58 4.24
C SER A 172 9.65 -1.90 4.93
N GLU A 173 9.89 -1.86 6.24
CA GLU A 173 10.21 -3.01 7.07
C GLU A 173 9.00 -3.33 7.96
N LYS A 174 7.98 -3.97 7.35
CA LYS A 174 6.68 -4.21 8.01
C LYS A 174 6.80 -5.17 9.20
N GLY A 175 7.72 -6.13 9.15
CA GLY A 175 8.01 -6.99 10.30
C GLY A 175 8.59 -6.21 11.49
N GLU A 176 9.59 -5.33 11.25
CA GLU A 176 10.14 -4.48 12.31
C GLU A 176 9.09 -3.52 12.88
N ALA A 177 8.22 -2.98 12.00
CA ALA A 177 7.12 -2.13 12.43
C ALA A 177 6.16 -2.87 13.36
N LEU A 178 5.77 -4.13 13.04
CA LEU A 178 4.96 -4.96 13.94
C LEU A 178 5.68 -5.24 15.26
N ALA A 179 6.93 -5.69 15.23
CA ALA A 179 7.69 -5.97 16.44
C ALA A 179 7.78 -4.74 17.36
N ALA A 180 7.92 -3.54 16.78
CA ALA A 180 7.97 -2.30 17.54
C ALA A 180 6.66 -1.97 18.27
N THR A 181 5.51 -2.52 17.84
CA THR A 181 4.23 -2.34 18.55
C THR A 181 4.17 -3.10 19.87
N GLY A 182 4.90 -4.21 19.98
CA GLY A 182 4.83 -5.12 21.12
C GLY A 182 3.50 -5.89 21.22
N ILE A 183 2.67 -5.88 20.19
CA ILE A 183 1.37 -6.58 20.14
C ILE A 183 1.60 -8.08 20.32
N VAL A 184 2.46 -8.67 19.49
CA VAL A 184 2.76 -10.11 19.54
C VAL A 184 3.42 -10.52 20.86
N ASP A 185 4.31 -9.70 21.42
CA ASP A 185 4.96 -9.94 22.70
C ASP A 185 3.98 -10.00 23.89
N LYS A 186 2.82 -9.35 23.76
CA LYS A 186 1.73 -9.39 24.75
C LYS A 186 0.80 -10.59 24.57
N GLY A 187 1.03 -11.42 23.55
CA GLY A 187 0.16 -12.54 23.20
C GLY A 187 -1.11 -12.12 22.44
N GLU A 188 -1.15 -10.87 21.95
CA GLU A 188 -2.25 -10.35 21.14
C GLU A 188 -2.07 -10.78 19.66
N THR A 189 -3.15 -10.87 18.91
CA THR A 189 -3.13 -11.30 17.51
C THR A 189 -2.97 -10.09 16.57
N ALA A 190 -1.97 -10.13 15.70
CA ALA A 190 -1.78 -9.15 14.63
C ALA A 190 -2.02 -9.83 13.27
N ILE A 191 -2.86 -9.23 12.41
CA ILE A 191 -3.13 -9.68 11.04
C ILE A 191 -2.73 -8.58 10.07
N LEU A 192 -1.95 -8.90 9.04
CA LEU A 192 -1.67 -8.01 7.91
C LEU A 192 -2.49 -8.44 6.69
N ILE A 193 -3.17 -7.49 6.07
CA ILE A 193 -3.79 -7.62 4.74
C ILE A 193 -2.90 -6.87 3.75
N ASP A 194 -2.26 -7.61 2.83
CA ASP A 194 -1.24 -7.05 1.93
C ASP A 194 -1.26 -7.80 0.59
N ASP A 195 -0.97 -7.11 -0.50
CA ASP A 195 -0.90 -7.69 -1.85
C ASP A 195 0.48 -8.28 -2.17
N ARG A 196 1.52 -7.95 -1.39
CA ARG A 196 2.91 -8.29 -1.70
C ARG A 196 3.49 -9.36 -0.79
N LEU A 197 3.87 -10.48 -1.39
CA LEU A 197 4.50 -11.61 -0.69
C LEU A 197 5.71 -11.21 0.17
N LYS A 198 6.52 -10.25 -0.31
CA LYS A 198 7.67 -9.74 0.46
C LYS A 198 7.28 -9.24 1.85
N TYR A 199 6.18 -8.48 1.96
CA TYR A 199 5.74 -7.92 3.23
C TYR A 199 5.00 -8.94 4.08
N ILE A 200 4.26 -9.84 3.43
CA ILE A 200 3.64 -11.00 4.06
C ILE A 200 4.70 -11.83 4.80
N GLU A 201 5.81 -12.15 4.14
CA GLU A 201 6.89 -12.94 4.76
C GLU A 201 7.60 -12.18 5.90
N GLN A 202 7.83 -10.88 5.76
CA GLN A 202 8.38 -10.06 6.84
C GLN A 202 7.47 -10.08 8.08
N PHE A 203 6.16 -9.98 7.88
CA PHE A 203 5.19 -9.91 8.97
C PHE A 203 5.05 -11.25 9.70
N LYS A 204 5.02 -12.36 8.94
CA LYS A 204 5.02 -13.74 9.50
C LYS A 204 6.28 -14.04 10.31
N ALA A 205 7.44 -13.57 9.85
CA ALA A 205 8.73 -13.85 10.49
C ALA A 205 8.82 -13.34 11.94
N VAL A 206 7.97 -12.39 12.33
CA VAL A 206 7.89 -11.84 13.69
C VAL A 206 6.62 -12.26 14.45
N GLY A 207 5.95 -13.32 13.99
CA GLY A 207 4.79 -13.91 14.66
C GLY A 207 3.43 -13.33 14.26
N GLY A 208 3.38 -12.42 13.29
CA GLY A 208 2.13 -11.93 12.75
C GLY A 208 1.42 -12.93 11.84
N GLN A 209 0.11 -12.84 11.74
CA GLN A 209 -0.73 -13.56 10.79
C GLN A 209 -0.98 -12.71 9.55
N VAL A 210 -1.37 -13.31 8.43
CA VAL A 210 -1.51 -12.59 7.18
C VAL A 210 -2.70 -13.07 6.36
N ILE A 211 -3.29 -12.13 5.63
CA ILE A 211 -4.25 -12.39 4.56
C ILE A 211 -3.63 -11.83 3.28
N HIS A 212 -3.34 -12.70 2.32
CA HIS A 212 -2.85 -12.26 1.01
C HIS A 212 -4.03 -11.74 0.19
N HIS A 213 -4.07 -10.43 -0.02
CA HIS A 213 -5.03 -9.79 -0.90
C HIS A 213 -4.48 -9.81 -2.34
N TYR A 214 -5.06 -10.65 -3.20
CA TYR A 214 -4.56 -10.81 -4.57
C TYR A 214 -4.92 -9.61 -5.44
N PRO A 215 -3.94 -8.89 -6.01
CA PRO A 215 -4.20 -7.83 -6.96
C PRO A 215 -4.58 -8.40 -8.35
N PRO A 216 -5.27 -7.64 -9.21
CA PRO A 216 -5.95 -6.39 -8.87
C PRO A 216 -7.13 -6.63 -7.92
N ALA A 217 -7.57 -5.58 -7.22
CA ALA A 217 -8.72 -5.65 -6.31
C ALA A 217 -10.01 -5.97 -7.09
N THR A 218 -10.25 -7.27 -7.31
CA THR A 218 -11.46 -7.79 -7.95
C THR A 218 -12.51 -8.14 -6.90
N PRO A 219 -13.81 -8.24 -7.26
CA PRO A 219 -14.84 -8.72 -6.34
C PRO A 219 -14.51 -10.07 -5.71
N GLU A 220 -13.81 -10.94 -6.44
CA GLU A 220 -13.34 -12.23 -5.92
C GLU A 220 -12.23 -12.06 -4.87
N ALA A 221 -11.23 -11.21 -5.13
CA ALA A 221 -10.17 -10.90 -4.17
C ALA A 221 -10.72 -10.31 -2.88
N VAL A 222 -11.67 -9.38 -2.99
CA VAL A 222 -12.40 -8.79 -1.85
C VAL A 222 -13.17 -9.86 -1.07
N SER A 223 -13.95 -10.70 -1.77
CA SER A 223 -14.71 -11.79 -1.16
C SER A 223 -13.80 -12.78 -0.41
N ASN A 224 -12.67 -13.15 -0.99
CA ASN A 224 -11.69 -14.04 -0.34
C ASN A 224 -11.08 -13.41 0.91
N THR A 225 -10.76 -12.11 0.86
CA THR A 225 -10.24 -11.36 2.01
C THR A 225 -11.28 -11.28 3.13
N LEU A 226 -12.54 -10.97 2.80
CA LEU A 226 -13.65 -10.93 3.77
C LEU A 226 -13.91 -12.30 4.39
N ALA A 227 -13.90 -13.38 3.61
CA ALA A 227 -14.03 -14.74 4.08
C ALA A 227 -12.88 -15.13 5.04
N ALA A 228 -11.65 -14.77 4.69
CA ALA A 228 -10.49 -14.99 5.55
C ALA A 228 -10.61 -14.18 6.85
N LEU A 229 -10.96 -12.90 6.80
CA LEU A 229 -11.25 -12.09 7.99
C LEU A 229 -12.37 -12.72 8.83
N GLY A 230 -13.42 -13.25 8.20
CA GLY A 230 -14.52 -13.95 8.85
C GLY A 230 -14.09 -15.15 9.67
N SER A 231 -13.03 -15.84 9.27
CA SER A 231 -12.49 -17.02 9.98
C SER A 231 -11.72 -16.69 11.25
N TYR A 232 -11.24 -15.46 11.40
CA TYR A 232 -10.61 -14.99 12.63
C TYR A 232 -11.71 -14.61 13.64
N ASN A 233 -12.04 -15.54 14.49
CA ASN A 233 -12.81 -15.25 15.69
C ASN A 233 -11.85 -14.79 16.78
N GLU A 234 -12.32 -13.99 17.73
CA GLU A 234 -11.61 -13.78 19.00
C GLU A 234 -11.47 -15.16 19.64
N THR A 235 -10.40 -15.86 19.33
CA THR A 235 -10.05 -17.06 20.07
C THR A 235 -9.63 -16.59 21.43
N THR A 236 -10.54 -16.72 22.36
CA THR A 236 -10.23 -16.74 23.80
C THR A 236 -8.99 -17.61 24.01
N PRO A 237 -8.01 -17.15 24.80
CA PRO A 237 -6.78 -17.87 25.06
C PRO A 237 -7.03 -19.25 25.69
#